data_4348755550fa2ef140bfaf833e856b08
#
_entry.id   4348755550fa2ef140bfaf833e856b08
#
_cell.length_a   1.000
_cell.length_b   1.000
_cell.length_c   1.000
_cell.angle_alpha   90.00
_cell.angle_beta   90.00
_cell.angle_gamma   90.00
#
_symmetry.space_group_name_H-M   'P 1'
#
loop_
_entity.id
_entity.type
_entity.pdbx_description
1 polymer ?
#
loop_
_entity_poly.entity_id
_entity_poly.type
_entity_poly.pdbx_seq_one_letter_code
_entity_poly.pdbx_strand_id
1 'polypeptide(L)'
;MITRVVIASLLLAMVGPGLAADIAVTDGDTFRQDRTIYRLDGIDAPEIDQTCLDQGGEVWPCGVAARDRLSAHVGNRAVRCDDKGPDPASKHRRIGICSIEGENATINAWLVREGWAIRLEPSATGRFAAEEADARENRRELWKGCFAEPREFRGWNTNSARLVGVGCQAGHENRIRAKLFRVDSAMPPGCPIKAKLALRAVGYDGIYHLPACGSYRRLKRVNRWFCSEEDASAAGFRKALTCR
;
A
#
# COMPACT_ATOMS: atom_id res chain seq x y z
N MET A 1 -41.40 11.72 64.48
CA MET A 1 -40.27 11.13 63.77
C MET A 1 -40.54 11.17 62.29
N ILE A 2 -39.86 12.07 61.56
CA ILE A 2 -40.04 12.21 60.14
C ILE A 2 -38.83 11.63 59.44
N THR A 3 -39.03 10.48 58.75
CA THR A 3 -37.98 9.75 58.04
C THR A 3 -37.77 10.44 56.68
N ARG A 4 -36.60 11.05 56.47
CA ARG A 4 -36.22 11.61 55.16
C ARG A 4 -35.69 10.50 54.25
N VAL A 5 -36.38 10.21 53.17
CA VAL A 5 -35.93 9.36 52.08
C VAL A 5 -35.02 10.17 51.17
N VAL A 6 -33.75 9.80 51.08
CA VAL A 6 -32.79 10.38 50.13
C VAL A 6 -32.85 9.53 48.86
N ILE A 7 -33.37 10.11 47.81
CA ILE A 7 -33.37 9.52 46.44
C ILE A 7 -32.02 9.86 45.80
N ALA A 8 -31.14 8.89 45.73
CA ALA A 8 -29.89 9.02 44.96
C ALA A 8 -30.18 8.84 43.46
N SER A 9 -30.15 9.93 42.70
CA SER A 9 -30.26 9.89 41.24
C SER A 9 -28.97 9.36 40.62
N LEU A 10 -29.02 8.16 40.06
CA LEU A 10 -27.95 7.54 39.32
C LEU A 10 -27.92 8.17 37.91
N LEU A 11 -27.00 9.07 37.67
CA LEU A 11 -26.71 9.60 36.32
C LEU A 11 -26.01 8.52 35.49
N LEU A 12 -26.79 7.86 34.64
CA LEU A 12 -26.28 6.95 33.63
C LEU A 12 -25.65 7.81 32.52
N ALA A 13 -24.32 7.91 32.47
CA ALA A 13 -23.62 8.54 31.37
C ALA A 13 -23.83 7.69 30.10
N MET A 14 -24.67 8.17 29.19
CA MET A 14 -24.79 7.59 27.84
C MET A 14 -23.50 7.89 27.08
N VAL A 15 -22.60 6.92 26.99
CA VAL A 15 -21.50 6.92 26.03
C VAL A 15 -22.15 6.66 24.68
N GLY A 16 -22.34 7.72 23.90
CA GLY A 16 -22.81 7.63 22.51
C GLY A 16 -21.80 6.83 21.68
N PRO A 17 -22.23 6.10 20.64
CA PRO A 17 -21.32 5.46 19.72
C PRO A 17 -20.42 6.54 19.10
N GLY A 18 -19.12 6.46 19.38
CA GLY A 18 -18.12 7.29 18.70
C GLY A 18 -18.29 7.08 17.20
N LEU A 19 -18.39 8.17 16.43
CA LEU A 19 -18.39 8.08 14.98
C LEU A 19 -17.10 7.37 14.56
N ALA A 20 -17.23 6.21 13.90
CA ALA A 20 -16.09 5.53 13.32
C ALA A 20 -15.42 6.49 12.32
N ALA A 21 -14.10 6.61 12.37
CA ALA A 21 -13.35 7.44 11.44
C ALA A 21 -13.60 6.97 9.99
N ASP A 22 -13.72 7.92 9.05
CA ASP A 22 -13.83 7.59 7.62
C ASP A 22 -12.45 7.08 7.13
N ILE A 23 -12.35 5.76 6.93
CA ILE A 23 -11.12 5.13 6.46
C ILE A 23 -11.27 4.70 5.01
N ALA A 24 -10.38 5.20 4.16
CA ALA A 24 -10.29 4.81 2.75
C ALA A 24 -8.89 4.30 2.43
N VAL A 25 -8.77 3.00 2.15
CA VAL A 25 -7.51 2.36 1.77
C VAL A 25 -7.24 2.64 0.29
N THR A 26 -6.08 3.22 0.00
CA THR A 26 -5.67 3.58 -1.37
C THR A 26 -4.64 2.63 -1.94
N ASP A 27 -3.79 2.04 -1.09
CA ASP A 27 -2.74 1.10 -1.46
C ASP A 27 -2.54 0.05 -0.37
N GLY A 28 -1.69 -0.95 -0.61
CA GLY A 28 -1.43 -2.04 0.34
C GLY A 28 -0.77 -1.61 1.65
N ASP A 29 -0.18 -0.41 1.70
CA ASP A 29 0.45 0.17 2.89
C ASP A 29 0.03 1.61 3.17
N THR A 30 -0.99 2.12 2.49
CA THR A 30 -1.41 3.51 2.58
C THR A 30 -2.93 3.62 2.68
N PHE A 31 -3.42 4.39 3.64
CA PHE A 31 -4.84 4.69 3.79
C PHE A 31 -5.06 6.12 4.29
N ARG A 32 -6.22 6.66 3.96
CA ARG A 32 -6.72 7.92 4.50
C ARG A 32 -7.61 7.65 5.70
N GLN A 33 -7.33 8.32 6.79
CA GLN A 33 -8.19 8.39 7.97
C GLN A 33 -8.63 9.84 8.14
N ASP A 34 -9.90 10.12 7.94
CA ASP A 34 -10.48 11.47 7.88
C ASP A 34 -9.72 12.35 6.87
N ARG A 35 -8.94 13.33 7.34
CA ARG A 35 -8.16 14.27 6.52
C ARG A 35 -6.68 13.88 6.41
N THR A 36 -6.24 12.88 7.14
CA THR A 36 -4.82 12.48 7.20
C THR A 36 -4.59 11.24 6.36
N ILE A 37 -3.60 11.28 5.49
CA ILE A 37 -3.15 10.11 4.75
C ILE A 37 -1.94 9.54 5.51
N TYR A 38 -2.04 8.29 5.94
CA TYR A 38 -0.95 7.56 6.58
C TYR A 38 -0.35 6.55 5.63
N ARG A 39 0.99 6.58 5.50
CA ARG A 39 1.79 5.47 5.01
C ARG A 39 2.30 4.69 6.21
N LEU A 40 2.14 3.38 6.18
CA LEU A 40 2.54 2.49 7.28
C LEU A 40 4.07 2.39 7.37
N ASP A 41 4.59 2.74 8.54
CA ASP A 41 6.03 2.81 8.81
C ASP A 41 6.71 1.45 8.84
N GLY A 42 7.92 1.37 8.28
CA GLY A 42 8.80 0.20 8.36
C GLY A 42 8.43 -0.95 7.44
N ILE A 43 7.41 -0.80 6.60
CA ILE A 43 6.96 -1.81 5.64
C ILE A 43 6.82 -1.25 4.23
N ASP A 44 6.76 -2.11 3.22
CA ASP A 44 6.52 -1.77 1.82
C ASP A 44 5.62 -2.85 1.20
N ALA A 45 4.42 -2.47 0.79
CA ALA A 45 3.48 -3.36 0.11
C ALA A 45 3.63 -3.25 -1.41
N PRO A 46 3.18 -4.24 -2.19
CA PRO A 46 3.11 -4.12 -3.63
C PRO A 46 2.32 -2.88 -4.04
N GLU A 47 2.85 -2.14 -5.02
CA GLU A 47 2.18 -0.99 -5.62
C GLU A 47 0.84 -1.42 -6.21
N ILE A 48 -0.15 -0.55 -6.20
CA ILE A 48 -1.53 -0.89 -6.63
C ILE A 48 -1.61 -1.54 -8.02
N ASP A 49 -0.73 -1.18 -8.92
CA ASP A 49 -0.63 -1.72 -10.28
C ASP A 49 0.43 -2.83 -10.43
N GLN A 50 1.04 -3.25 -9.32
CA GLN A 50 2.05 -4.31 -9.33
C GLN A 50 1.40 -5.67 -9.51
N THR A 51 2.06 -6.48 -10.36
CA THR A 51 1.75 -7.88 -10.54
C THR A 51 2.84 -8.77 -9.96
N CYS A 52 2.44 -9.94 -9.50
CA CYS A 52 3.32 -10.98 -8.96
C CYS A 52 3.07 -12.29 -9.71
N LEU A 53 3.95 -13.28 -9.55
CA LEU A 53 3.70 -14.64 -9.98
C LEU A 53 3.21 -15.47 -8.79
N ASP A 54 2.26 -16.33 -9.03
CA ASP A 54 1.81 -17.34 -8.07
C ASP A 54 2.74 -18.58 -8.04
N GLN A 55 2.37 -19.64 -7.33
CA GLN A 55 3.11 -20.90 -7.27
C GLN A 55 3.26 -21.58 -8.62
N GLY A 56 2.28 -21.41 -9.52
CA GLY A 56 2.28 -21.96 -10.88
C GLY A 56 3.06 -21.10 -11.89
N GLY A 57 3.54 -19.93 -11.46
CA GLY A 57 4.19 -18.94 -12.34
C GLY A 57 3.22 -18.12 -13.17
N GLU A 58 1.93 -18.12 -12.80
CA GLU A 58 0.91 -17.29 -13.41
C GLU A 58 0.87 -15.90 -12.79
N VAL A 59 0.55 -14.90 -13.61
CA VAL A 59 0.53 -13.49 -13.19
C VAL A 59 -0.78 -13.18 -12.49
N TRP A 60 -0.69 -12.55 -11.30
CA TRP A 60 -1.84 -12.08 -10.53
C TRP A 60 -1.64 -10.65 -10.00
N PRO A 61 -2.71 -9.87 -9.77
CA PRO A 61 -2.65 -8.47 -9.36
C PRO A 61 -2.41 -8.34 -7.84
N CYS A 62 -1.18 -8.58 -7.39
CA CYS A 62 -0.83 -8.61 -5.97
C CYS A 62 -1.00 -7.26 -5.27
N GLY A 63 -0.81 -6.14 -5.96
CA GLY A 63 -1.06 -4.81 -5.39
C GLY A 63 -2.52 -4.58 -5.06
N VAL A 64 -3.42 -4.92 -5.99
CA VAL A 64 -4.87 -4.86 -5.74
C VAL A 64 -5.26 -5.78 -4.58
N ALA A 65 -4.72 -6.99 -4.55
CA ALA A 65 -5.02 -7.94 -3.48
C ALA A 65 -4.53 -7.46 -2.11
N ALA A 66 -3.33 -6.87 -2.01
CA ALA A 66 -2.80 -6.30 -0.77
C ALA A 66 -3.69 -5.15 -0.25
N ARG A 67 -4.08 -4.21 -1.13
CA ARG A 67 -5.03 -3.13 -0.81
C ARG A 67 -6.35 -3.68 -0.28
N ASP A 68 -6.93 -4.63 -0.98
CA ASP A 68 -8.25 -5.19 -0.64
C ASP A 68 -8.20 -5.95 0.68
N ARG A 69 -7.08 -6.62 0.98
CA ARG A 69 -6.86 -7.30 2.26
C ARG A 69 -6.70 -6.32 3.40
N LEU A 70 -5.94 -5.23 3.21
CA LEU A 70 -5.86 -4.16 4.21
C LEU A 70 -7.25 -3.54 4.45
N SER A 71 -7.99 -3.24 3.39
CA SER A 71 -9.35 -2.70 3.47
C SER A 71 -10.30 -3.62 4.24
N ALA A 72 -10.26 -4.92 3.95
CA ALA A 72 -11.07 -5.91 4.65
C ALA A 72 -10.65 -6.08 6.12
N HIS A 73 -9.33 -6.02 6.40
CA HIS A 73 -8.81 -6.13 7.76
C HIS A 73 -9.19 -4.91 8.61
N VAL A 74 -9.10 -3.71 8.08
CA VAL A 74 -9.52 -2.50 8.78
C VAL A 74 -11.06 -2.46 8.91
N GLY A 75 -11.77 -2.67 7.81
CA GLY A 75 -13.24 -2.62 7.78
C GLY A 75 -13.78 -1.32 8.38
N ASN A 76 -14.80 -1.43 9.24
CA ASN A 76 -15.40 -0.30 9.97
C ASN A 76 -14.86 -0.18 11.40
N ARG A 77 -13.70 -0.76 11.70
CA ARG A 77 -13.12 -0.77 13.05
C ARG A 77 -12.39 0.52 13.35
N ALA A 78 -12.33 0.89 14.61
CA ALA A 78 -11.57 2.05 15.06
C ALA A 78 -10.06 1.78 14.91
N VAL A 79 -9.38 2.67 14.18
CA VAL A 79 -7.93 2.63 13.98
C VAL A 79 -7.28 3.78 14.73
N ARG A 80 -6.17 3.47 15.40
CA ARG A 80 -5.32 4.45 16.07
C ARG A 80 -3.93 4.40 15.47
N CYS A 81 -3.41 5.55 15.04
CA CYS A 81 -2.05 5.68 14.50
C CYS A 81 -1.16 6.46 15.47
N ASP A 82 0.01 5.92 15.73
CA ASP A 82 1.14 6.63 16.31
C ASP A 82 1.90 7.33 15.18
N ASP A 83 1.70 8.63 15.08
CA ASP A 83 2.20 9.50 14.02
C ASP A 83 3.71 9.74 14.19
N LYS A 84 4.51 9.32 13.22
CA LYS A 84 5.98 9.44 13.22
C LYS A 84 6.49 10.68 12.49
N GLY A 85 5.61 11.48 11.93
CA GLY A 85 5.97 12.72 11.21
C GLY A 85 5.62 12.69 9.72
N PRO A 86 6.03 13.74 9.00
CA PRO A 86 5.78 13.83 7.56
C PRO A 86 6.52 12.74 6.78
N ASP A 87 5.88 12.26 5.70
CA ASP A 87 6.53 11.35 4.75
C ASP A 87 7.52 12.13 3.87
N PRO A 88 8.82 11.78 3.86
CA PRO A 88 9.80 12.44 3.01
C PRO A 88 9.47 12.37 1.50
N ALA A 89 8.73 11.34 1.07
CA ALA A 89 8.34 11.15 -0.32
C ALA A 89 7.09 11.95 -0.71
N SER A 90 6.30 12.43 0.26
CA SER A 90 5.07 13.20 -0.03
C SER A 90 4.71 14.14 1.11
N LYS A 91 4.66 15.44 0.81
CA LYS A 91 4.25 16.48 1.77
C LYS A 91 2.79 16.36 2.25
N HIS A 92 1.98 15.53 1.60
CA HIS A 92 0.57 15.31 1.94
C HIS A 92 0.33 14.05 2.77
N ARG A 93 1.39 13.24 2.99
CA ARG A 93 1.33 12.00 3.77
C ARG A 93 2.10 12.11 5.08
N ARG A 94 1.70 11.29 6.02
CA ARG A 94 2.39 11.08 7.29
C ARG A 94 2.80 9.62 7.41
N ILE A 95 3.87 9.38 8.13
CA ILE A 95 4.33 8.03 8.47
C ILE A 95 3.68 7.62 9.78
N GLY A 96 3.13 6.40 9.86
CA GLY A 96 2.43 5.95 11.05
C GLY A 96 2.63 4.47 11.38
N ILE A 97 2.64 4.16 12.68
CA ILE A 97 2.42 2.81 13.18
C ILE A 97 0.98 2.75 13.66
N CYS A 98 0.17 1.94 12.99
CA CYS A 98 -1.27 1.95 13.19
C CYS A 98 -1.75 0.62 13.79
N SER A 99 -2.76 0.68 14.65
CA SER A 99 -3.37 -0.49 15.29
C SER A 99 -4.88 -0.38 15.23
N ILE A 100 -5.55 -1.51 15.16
CA ILE A 100 -7.00 -1.60 15.33
C ILE A 100 -7.27 -1.73 16.83
N GLU A 101 -8.22 -0.96 17.34
CA GLU A 101 -8.58 -1.04 18.75
C GLU A 101 -9.04 -2.46 19.13
N GLY A 102 -8.50 -2.97 20.24
CA GLY A 102 -8.74 -4.33 20.70
C GLY A 102 -7.82 -5.40 20.10
N GLU A 103 -6.98 -5.07 19.13
CA GLU A 103 -5.95 -5.99 18.61
C GLU A 103 -4.59 -5.73 19.26
N ASN A 104 -3.83 -6.81 19.54
CA ASN A 104 -2.49 -6.71 20.11
C ASN A 104 -1.41 -6.39 19.08
N ALA A 105 -1.64 -6.77 17.82
CA ALA A 105 -0.70 -6.52 16.74
C ALA A 105 -1.01 -5.20 16.04
N THR A 106 0.04 -4.50 15.60
CA THR A 106 -0.14 -3.36 14.69
C THR A 106 -0.56 -3.85 13.30
N ILE A 107 -1.25 -3.01 12.53
CA ILE A 107 -1.58 -3.26 11.12
C ILE A 107 -0.29 -3.51 10.33
N ASN A 108 0.77 -2.76 10.63
CA ASN A 108 2.10 -2.91 10.03
C ASN A 108 2.64 -4.35 10.22
N ALA A 109 2.66 -4.84 11.46
CA ALA A 109 3.13 -6.19 11.79
C ALA A 109 2.23 -7.27 11.16
N TRP A 110 0.92 -7.05 11.18
CA TRP A 110 -0.05 -7.97 10.60
C TRP A 110 0.15 -8.15 9.09
N LEU A 111 0.32 -7.06 8.34
CA LEU A 111 0.56 -7.10 6.89
C LEU A 111 1.82 -7.91 6.54
N VAL A 112 2.90 -7.72 7.30
CA VAL A 112 4.15 -8.46 7.08
C VAL A 112 3.98 -9.93 7.41
N ARG A 113 3.38 -10.26 8.56
CA ARG A 113 3.16 -11.64 9.00
C ARG A 113 2.23 -12.41 8.07
N GLU A 114 1.19 -11.77 7.55
CA GLU A 114 0.29 -12.38 6.58
C GLU A 114 0.87 -12.42 5.15
N GLY A 115 2.06 -11.84 4.92
CA GLY A 115 2.75 -11.87 3.64
C GLY A 115 2.20 -10.90 2.59
N TRP A 116 1.50 -9.83 3.00
CA TRP A 116 0.97 -8.79 2.12
C TRP A 116 1.91 -7.60 1.94
N ALA A 117 2.93 -7.50 2.80
CA ALA A 117 4.00 -6.51 2.72
C ALA A 117 5.34 -7.14 3.09
N ILE A 118 6.43 -6.48 2.71
CA ILE A 118 7.77 -6.78 3.17
C ILE A 118 8.22 -5.71 4.16
N ARG A 119 9.17 -6.02 5.01
CA ARG A 119 9.82 -5.02 5.87
C ARG A 119 10.84 -4.20 5.09
N LEU A 120 10.98 -2.93 5.42
CA LEU A 120 11.95 -2.03 4.77
C LEU A 120 13.39 -2.28 5.21
N GLU A 121 13.60 -2.69 6.47
CA GLU A 121 14.94 -2.94 7.01
C GLU A 121 15.31 -4.42 6.87
N PRO A 122 16.30 -4.78 6.05
CA PRO A 122 16.66 -6.18 5.80
C PRO A 122 17.50 -6.83 6.91
N SER A 123 17.83 -6.13 8.01
CA SER A 123 18.64 -6.69 9.09
C SER A 123 17.88 -7.81 9.83
N ALA A 124 18.55 -8.87 10.24
CA ALA A 124 17.91 -10.01 10.89
C ALA A 124 17.20 -9.67 12.22
N THR A 125 17.55 -8.54 12.84
CA THR A 125 17.02 -8.07 14.13
C THR A 125 16.19 -6.80 14.01
N GLY A 126 15.90 -6.36 12.78
CA GLY A 126 15.10 -5.16 12.52
C GLY A 126 13.62 -5.35 12.86
N ARG A 127 12.88 -4.25 12.88
CA ARG A 127 11.42 -4.29 13.06
C ARG A 127 10.78 -5.25 12.06
N PHE A 128 9.78 -6.00 12.50
CA PHE A 128 9.02 -6.98 11.72
C PHE A 128 9.86 -8.15 11.17
N ALA A 129 11.08 -8.42 11.72
CA ALA A 129 11.92 -9.51 11.26
C ALA A 129 11.30 -10.88 11.55
N ALA A 130 10.69 -11.04 12.71
CA ALA A 130 10.01 -12.29 13.11
C ALA A 130 8.75 -12.52 12.26
N GLU A 131 7.98 -11.46 12.01
CA GLU A 131 6.76 -11.51 11.18
C GLU A 131 7.10 -11.89 9.73
N GLU A 132 8.14 -11.31 9.15
CA GLU A 132 8.56 -11.67 7.80
C GLU A 132 9.13 -13.09 7.73
N ALA A 133 9.89 -13.52 8.73
CA ALA A 133 10.40 -14.89 8.81
C ALA A 133 9.27 -15.91 8.86
N ASP A 134 8.25 -15.66 9.69
CA ASP A 134 7.04 -16.48 9.78
C ASP A 134 6.27 -16.52 8.44
N ALA A 135 6.10 -15.37 7.77
CA ALA A 135 5.45 -15.30 6.47
C ALA A 135 6.20 -16.11 5.39
N ARG A 136 7.53 -16.04 5.37
CA ARG A 136 8.40 -16.79 4.44
C ARG A 136 8.36 -18.29 4.70
N GLU A 137 8.52 -18.71 5.96
CA GLU A 137 8.50 -20.12 6.37
C GLU A 137 7.18 -20.78 5.99
N ASN A 138 6.07 -20.10 6.27
CA ASN A 138 4.73 -20.57 5.98
C ASN A 138 4.28 -20.28 4.54
N ARG A 139 5.13 -19.69 3.70
CA ARG A 139 4.86 -19.34 2.30
C ARG A 139 3.54 -18.59 2.16
N ARG A 140 3.32 -17.55 2.97
CA ARG A 140 2.08 -16.77 2.92
C ARG A 140 2.09 -15.81 1.72
N GLU A 141 1.00 -15.69 1.07
CA GLU A 141 0.64 -14.78 -0.02
C GLU A 141 1.78 -14.46 -1.02
N LEU A 142 2.46 -13.32 -0.93
CA LEU A 142 3.59 -12.96 -1.79
C LEU A 142 4.71 -14.02 -1.80
N TRP A 143 4.93 -14.65 -0.65
CA TRP A 143 6.01 -15.62 -0.45
C TRP A 143 5.74 -16.99 -1.08
N LYS A 144 4.50 -17.27 -1.52
CA LYS A 144 4.17 -18.51 -2.28
C LYS A 144 4.81 -18.54 -3.66
N GLY A 145 4.94 -17.37 -4.28
CA GLY A 145 5.35 -17.24 -5.67
C GLY A 145 6.63 -16.43 -5.84
N CYS A 146 6.67 -15.58 -6.85
CA CYS A 146 7.80 -14.69 -7.14
C CYS A 146 7.32 -13.27 -7.42
N PHE A 147 7.97 -12.28 -6.84
CA PHE A 147 7.65 -10.87 -7.04
C PHE A 147 8.90 -10.00 -7.05
N ALA A 148 8.83 -8.83 -7.68
CA ALA A 148 9.83 -7.79 -7.52
C ALA A 148 9.57 -7.06 -6.20
N GLU A 149 10.62 -6.67 -5.47
CA GLU A 149 10.44 -5.80 -4.30
C GLU A 149 9.66 -4.55 -4.72
N PRO A 150 8.67 -4.09 -3.91
CA PRO A 150 7.82 -2.96 -4.29
C PRO A 150 8.60 -1.71 -4.67
N ARG A 151 9.68 -1.40 -3.94
CA ARG A 151 10.59 -0.29 -4.25
C ARG A 151 11.22 -0.42 -5.65
N GLU A 152 11.63 -1.64 -6.04
CA GLU A 152 12.21 -1.90 -7.35
C GLU A 152 11.16 -1.78 -8.46
N PHE A 153 9.91 -2.19 -8.18
CA PHE A 153 8.79 -2.01 -9.09
C PHE A 153 8.43 -0.53 -9.24
N ARG A 154 8.42 0.24 -8.16
CA ARG A 154 8.20 1.70 -8.16
C ARG A 154 9.23 2.41 -9.02
N GLY A 155 10.50 2.05 -8.90
CA GLY A 155 11.61 2.55 -9.74
C GLY A 155 11.64 1.98 -11.15
N TRP A 156 10.73 1.06 -11.51
CA TRP A 156 10.65 0.39 -12.81
C TRP A 156 11.97 -0.26 -13.26
N ASN A 157 12.65 -0.93 -12.33
CA ASN A 157 13.98 -1.53 -12.54
C ASN A 157 13.90 -2.85 -13.32
N THR A 158 13.45 -2.79 -14.58
CA THR A 158 13.14 -3.97 -15.41
C THR A 158 14.29 -4.94 -15.60
N ASN A 159 15.53 -4.45 -15.54
CA ASN A 159 16.72 -5.26 -15.80
C ASN A 159 17.39 -5.80 -14.53
N SER A 160 17.24 -5.12 -13.39
CA SER A 160 18.01 -5.38 -12.17
C SER A 160 17.14 -5.55 -10.93
N ALA A 161 15.81 -5.44 -11.03
CA ALA A 161 14.92 -5.57 -9.87
C ALA A 161 15.23 -6.84 -9.08
N ARG A 162 15.37 -6.67 -7.77
CA ARG A 162 15.49 -7.80 -6.86
C ARG A 162 14.18 -8.59 -6.87
N LEU A 163 14.30 -9.88 -7.13
CA LEU A 163 13.19 -10.82 -7.11
C LEU A 163 13.22 -11.61 -5.81
N VAL A 164 12.06 -11.75 -5.17
CA VAL A 164 11.90 -12.43 -3.88
C VAL A 164 10.71 -13.36 -3.88
N GLY A 165 10.75 -14.37 -3.02
CA GLY A 165 9.76 -15.43 -2.92
C GLY A 165 10.28 -16.79 -3.39
N VAL A 166 9.65 -17.87 -2.93
CA VAL A 166 10.11 -19.25 -3.19
C VAL A 166 9.94 -19.69 -4.64
N GLY A 167 9.07 -19.03 -5.40
CA GLY A 167 8.84 -19.30 -6.83
C GLY A 167 9.84 -18.61 -7.77
N CYS A 168 10.78 -17.82 -7.27
CA CYS A 168 11.81 -17.17 -8.07
C CYS A 168 12.87 -18.19 -8.47
N GLN A 169 12.83 -18.65 -9.70
CA GLN A 169 13.76 -19.65 -10.21
C GLN A 169 15.09 -19.00 -10.64
N ALA A 170 16.20 -19.48 -10.10
CA ALA A 170 17.52 -19.05 -10.50
C ALA A 170 17.78 -19.32 -12.00
N GLY A 171 18.44 -18.38 -12.67
CA GLY A 171 18.70 -18.44 -14.12
C GLY A 171 17.51 -18.02 -15.01
N HIS A 172 16.35 -17.72 -14.43
CA HIS A 172 15.16 -17.25 -15.17
C HIS A 172 14.78 -15.80 -14.86
N GLU A 173 15.61 -15.06 -14.14
CA GLU A 173 15.29 -13.72 -13.60
C GLU A 173 14.82 -12.75 -14.67
N ASN A 174 15.47 -12.73 -15.84
CA ASN A 174 15.07 -11.84 -16.95
C ASN A 174 13.68 -12.19 -17.51
N ARG A 175 13.35 -13.48 -17.60
CA ARG A 175 12.02 -13.93 -18.02
C ARG A 175 10.96 -13.55 -16.99
N ILE A 176 11.28 -13.70 -15.71
CA ILE A 176 10.40 -13.32 -14.59
C ILE A 176 10.16 -11.81 -14.62
N ARG A 177 11.21 -10.98 -14.70
CA ARG A 177 11.06 -9.54 -14.80
C ARG A 177 10.19 -9.12 -15.98
N ALA A 178 10.38 -9.74 -17.15
CA ALA A 178 9.55 -9.46 -18.33
C ALA A 178 8.06 -9.77 -18.12
N LYS A 179 7.72 -10.76 -17.27
CA LYS A 179 6.34 -11.05 -16.86
C LYS A 179 5.80 -10.02 -15.86
N LEU A 180 6.64 -9.55 -14.94
CA LEU A 180 6.22 -8.66 -13.84
C LEU A 180 6.12 -7.19 -14.25
N PHE A 181 7.01 -6.69 -15.12
CA PHE A 181 7.05 -5.29 -15.55
C PHE A 181 6.33 -5.11 -16.89
N ARG A 182 5.02 -5.24 -16.89
CA ARG A 182 4.20 -5.19 -18.12
C ARG A 182 3.76 -3.77 -18.42
N VAL A 183 3.99 -3.34 -19.67
CA VAL A 183 3.38 -2.14 -20.23
C VAL A 183 1.94 -2.48 -20.65
N ASP A 184 1.03 -1.52 -20.50
CA ASP A 184 -0.39 -1.68 -20.83
C ASP A 184 -1.11 -2.76 -20.02
N SER A 185 -0.72 -2.92 -18.76
CA SER A 185 -1.49 -3.71 -17.80
C SER A 185 -2.92 -3.18 -17.64
N ALA A 186 -3.83 -4.05 -17.24
CA ALA A 186 -5.21 -3.63 -16.95
C ALA A 186 -5.22 -2.55 -15.86
N MET A 187 -6.11 -1.57 -16.01
CA MET A 187 -6.32 -0.53 -15.00
C MET A 187 -6.82 -1.16 -13.70
N PRO A 188 -6.13 -0.95 -12.58
CA PRO A 188 -6.63 -1.40 -11.28
C PRO A 188 -7.96 -0.70 -10.95
N PRO A 189 -8.90 -1.38 -10.26
CA PRO A 189 -10.16 -0.79 -9.88
C PRO A 189 -9.98 0.50 -9.07
N GLY A 190 -10.60 1.60 -9.52
CA GLY A 190 -10.55 2.90 -8.86
C GLY A 190 -9.29 3.74 -9.13
N CYS A 191 -8.36 3.28 -9.98
CA CYS A 191 -7.06 3.93 -10.20
C CYS A 191 -6.89 4.42 -11.66
N PRO A 192 -7.61 5.47 -12.09
CA PRO A 192 -7.70 5.84 -13.49
C PRO A 192 -6.53 6.70 -14.01
N ILE A 193 -5.56 7.04 -13.19
CA ILE A 193 -4.45 7.92 -13.57
C ILE A 193 -3.42 7.12 -14.34
N LYS A 194 -3.27 7.44 -15.63
CA LYS A 194 -2.26 6.83 -16.51
C LYS A 194 -0.90 7.51 -16.34
N ALA A 195 0.15 6.73 -16.28
CA ALA A 195 1.49 7.29 -16.25
C ALA A 195 2.46 6.57 -17.21
N LYS A 196 3.41 7.37 -17.72
CA LYS A 196 4.46 6.90 -18.62
C LYS A 196 5.81 7.35 -18.07
N LEU A 197 6.77 6.45 -18.09
CA LEU A 197 8.16 6.73 -17.73
C LEU A 197 8.79 7.70 -18.74
N ALA A 198 9.64 8.57 -18.23
CA ALA A 198 10.36 9.55 -19.01
C ALA A 198 11.85 9.20 -19.05
N LEU A 199 12.28 8.51 -20.08
CA LEU A 199 13.64 7.97 -20.25
C LEU A 199 14.77 9.02 -20.22
N ARG A 200 14.47 10.31 -20.33
CA ARG A 200 15.46 11.41 -20.40
C ARG A 200 15.08 12.60 -19.53
N ALA A 201 14.23 12.40 -18.52
CA ALA A 201 13.83 13.48 -17.65
C ALA A 201 14.88 13.74 -16.56
N VAL A 202 15.01 15.00 -16.16
CA VAL A 202 15.79 15.41 -14.99
C VAL A 202 14.82 15.87 -13.93
N GLY A 203 14.93 15.28 -12.74
CA GLY A 203 14.15 15.66 -11.57
C GLY A 203 12.76 15.02 -11.45
N TYR A 204 12.42 14.06 -12.33
CA TYR A 204 11.20 13.24 -12.20
C TYR A 204 11.33 11.93 -12.98
N ASP A 205 10.63 10.87 -12.55
CA ASP A 205 10.72 9.54 -13.16
C ASP A 205 9.77 9.36 -14.35
N GLY A 206 8.70 10.15 -14.40
CA GLY A 206 7.71 10.04 -15.46
C GLY A 206 6.66 11.15 -15.43
N ILE A 207 5.65 10.98 -16.29
CA ILE A 207 4.55 11.93 -16.46
C ILE A 207 3.23 11.19 -16.29
N TYR A 208 2.35 11.71 -15.42
CA TYR A 208 1.00 11.20 -15.27
C TYR A 208 -0.05 12.07 -15.95
N HIS A 209 -1.15 11.43 -16.35
CA HIS A 209 -2.27 12.03 -17.06
C HIS A 209 -3.58 11.68 -16.34
N LEU A 210 -4.34 12.71 -15.99
CA LEU A 210 -5.69 12.55 -15.43
C LEU A 210 -6.70 12.22 -16.54
N PRO A 211 -7.82 11.54 -16.23
CA PRO A 211 -8.89 11.27 -17.21
C PRO A 211 -9.40 12.50 -17.94
N ALA A 212 -9.45 13.66 -17.26
CA ALA A 212 -9.86 14.95 -17.85
C ALA A 212 -8.85 15.59 -18.79
N CYS A 213 -7.59 15.10 -18.83
CA CYS A 213 -6.56 15.68 -19.69
C CYS A 213 -6.78 15.34 -21.16
N GLY A 214 -6.64 16.32 -22.05
CA GLY A 214 -6.77 16.12 -23.48
C GLY A 214 -5.80 15.08 -24.08
N SER A 215 -4.68 14.83 -23.40
CA SER A 215 -3.70 13.80 -23.78
C SER A 215 -4.02 12.39 -23.28
N TYR A 216 -4.96 12.23 -22.34
CA TYR A 216 -5.26 10.95 -21.69
C TYR A 216 -5.63 9.83 -22.67
N ARG A 217 -6.52 10.13 -23.64
CA ARG A 217 -6.95 9.16 -24.67
C ARG A 217 -5.85 8.81 -25.66
N ARG A 218 -4.88 9.71 -25.87
CA ARG A 218 -3.76 9.51 -26.78
C ARG A 218 -2.64 8.68 -26.18
N LEU A 219 -2.55 8.63 -24.85
CA LEU A 219 -1.55 7.80 -24.16
C LEU A 219 -1.94 6.31 -24.30
N LYS A 220 -1.26 5.60 -25.21
CA LYS A 220 -1.51 4.19 -25.53
C LYS A 220 -0.60 3.23 -24.75
N ARG A 221 0.63 3.65 -24.45
CA ARG A 221 1.59 2.83 -23.69
C ARG A 221 1.66 3.32 -22.25
N VAL A 222 0.97 2.63 -21.36
CA VAL A 222 0.89 2.93 -19.93
C VAL A 222 1.88 2.05 -19.20
N ASN A 223 2.84 2.66 -18.49
CA ASN A 223 3.77 1.91 -17.64
C ASN A 223 3.19 1.70 -16.23
N ARG A 224 2.54 2.73 -15.68
CA ARG A 224 2.04 2.73 -14.32
C ARG A 224 0.61 3.27 -14.26
N TRP A 225 -0.12 2.83 -13.26
CA TRP A 225 -1.43 3.33 -12.89
C TRP A 225 -1.41 3.84 -11.46
N PHE A 226 -2.13 4.94 -11.19
CA PHE A 226 -2.25 5.51 -9.85
C PHE A 226 -3.70 5.82 -9.51
N CYS A 227 -4.03 5.73 -8.22
CA CYS A 227 -5.38 6.03 -7.72
C CYS A 227 -5.55 7.51 -7.41
N SER A 228 -4.46 8.20 -7.02
CA SER A 228 -4.45 9.62 -6.69
C SER A 228 -3.26 10.35 -7.31
N GLU A 229 -3.33 11.68 -7.35
CA GLU A 229 -2.21 12.53 -7.76
C GLU A 229 -1.08 12.50 -6.72
N GLU A 230 -1.42 12.30 -5.45
CA GLU A 230 -0.46 12.14 -4.36
C GLU A 230 0.40 10.90 -4.57
N ASP A 231 -0.20 9.76 -4.91
CA ASP A 231 0.53 8.51 -5.15
C ASP A 231 1.44 8.66 -6.36
N ALA A 232 0.94 9.27 -7.45
CA ALA A 232 1.75 9.53 -8.65
C ALA A 232 2.96 10.43 -8.32
N SER A 233 2.74 11.49 -7.55
CA SER A 233 3.80 12.43 -7.16
C SER A 233 4.81 11.78 -6.20
N ALA A 234 4.34 10.97 -5.25
CA ALA A 234 5.19 10.23 -4.32
C ALA A 234 6.04 9.16 -5.03
N ALA A 235 5.55 8.62 -6.15
CA ALA A 235 6.28 7.72 -7.03
C ALA A 235 7.21 8.44 -8.02
N GLY A 236 7.46 9.76 -7.85
CA GLY A 236 8.38 10.53 -8.69
C GLY A 236 7.80 11.03 -10.00
N PHE A 237 6.48 10.88 -10.23
CA PHE A 237 5.86 11.36 -11.48
C PHE A 237 5.34 12.78 -11.35
N ARG A 238 5.47 13.57 -12.40
CA ARG A 238 4.87 14.90 -12.48
C ARG A 238 3.62 14.91 -13.36
N LYS A 239 2.74 15.87 -13.10
CA LYS A 239 1.54 16.11 -13.92
C LYS A 239 1.91 16.51 -15.35
N ALA A 240 1.18 16.01 -16.33
CA ALA A 240 1.35 16.42 -17.71
C ALA A 240 0.95 17.89 -17.88
N LEU A 241 1.75 18.66 -18.64
CA LEU A 241 1.47 20.09 -18.89
C LEU A 241 0.14 20.33 -19.64
N THR A 242 -0.37 19.31 -20.32
CA THR A 242 -1.67 19.33 -21.02
C THR A 242 -2.87 19.10 -20.08
N CYS A 243 -2.63 18.83 -18.80
CA CYS A 243 -3.63 18.71 -17.76
C CYS A 243 -3.80 20.07 -17.07
N ARG A 244 -4.55 20.96 -17.64
CA ARG A 244 -4.91 22.25 -17.05
C ARG A 244 -6.13 22.09 -16.13
#